data_bcdfe7e63f57bb96f2aa97307cca4788
#
_entry.id   bcdfe7e63f57bb96f2aa97307cca4788
#
_cell.length_a   1.000
_cell.length_b   1.000
_cell.length_c   1.000
_cell.angle_alpha   90.00
_cell.angle_beta   90.00
_cell.angle_gamma   90.00
#
_symmetry.space_group_name_H-M   'P 1'
#
loop_
_entity.id
_entity.type
_entity.pdbx_description
1 polymer ?
#
loop_
_entity_poly.entity_id
_entity_poly.type
_entity_poly.pdbx_seq_one_letter_code
_entity_poly.pdbx_strand_id
1 'polypeptide(L)'
;MDSYVITYDLKEGDPSPYRPFIEEAEKQELLYVWTGKSKVVRLPNTTLWGRFEDVDAVRSAFDNAAREASRRVGFTIDVEKRMIILEADAWVKSNVAKPPVARWTGKTGFQTARLHQINDPFFAY
;
A
#
# COMPACT_ATOMS: atom_id res chain seq x y z
N MET A 1 15.10 -6.53 -7.21
CA MET A 1 14.09 -6.04 -6.25
C MET A 1 13.14 -7.15 -5.86
N ASP A 2 12.84 -7.21 -4.59
CA ASP A 2 11.92 -8.20 -4.04
C ASP A 2 10.62 -7.55 -3.61
N SER A 3 9.56 -8.36 -3.47
CA SER A 3 8.29 -7.89 -2.94
C SER A 3 8.30 -7.96 -1.42
N TYR A 4 7.86 -6.89 -0.80
CA TYR A 4 7.72 -6.80 0.66
C TYR A 4 6.28 -6.45 1.01
N VAL A 5 5.82 -7.02 2.12
CA VAL A 5 4.51 -6.72 2.69
C VAL A 5 4.74 -6.06 4.04
N ILE A 6 4.01 -4.99 4.30
CA ILE A 6 4.08 -4.29 5.56
C ILE A 6 2.68 -4.21 6.19
N THR A 7 2.57 -4.61 7.44
CA THR A 7 1.37 -4.43 8.24
C THR A 7 1.67 -3.43 9.35
N TYR A 8 0.67 -2.62 9.71
CA TYR A 8 0.91 -1.51 10.63
C TYR A 8 -0.36 -1.09 11.34
N ASP A 9 -0.18 -0.44 12.48
CA ASP A 9 -1.22 0.27 13.20
C ASP A 9 -0.76 1.68 13.49
N LEU A 10 -1.61 2.66 13.19
CA LEU A 10 -1.38 4.06 13.52
C LEU A 10 -2.27 4.42 14.71
N LYS A 11 -1.77 5.27 15.59
CA LYS A 11 -2.60 5.85 16.64
C LYS A 11 -3.68 6.73 15.99
N GLU A 12 -4.94 6.48 16.36
CA GLU A 12 -6.05 7.27 15.87
C GLU A 12 -5.93 8.73 16.33
N GLY A 13 -6.45 9.63 15.51
CA GLY A 13 -6.45 11.05 15.78
C GLY A 13 -7.63 11.72 15.10
N ASP A 14 -7.75 13.02 15.30
CA ASP A 14 -8.75 13.85 14.66
C ASP A 14 -8.03 15.03 13.99
N PRO A 15 -8.00 15.07 12.62
CA PRO A 15 -8.58 14.09 11.69
C PRO A 15 -7.86 12.72 11.72
N SER A 16 -8.51 11.68 11.19
CA SER A 16 -7.90 10.35 11.08
C SER A 16 -6.64 10.40 10.20
N PRO A 17 -5.53 9.77 10.61
CA PRO A 17 -4.31 9.77 9.83
C PRO A 17 -4.30 8.78 8.67
N TYR A 18 -5.24 7.81 8.63
CA TYR A 18 -5.14 6.67 7.73
C TYR A 18 -5.24 7.02 6.24
N ARG A 19 -6.23 7.84 5.84
CA ARG A 19 -6.37 8.22 4.43
C ARG A 19 -5.18 9.06 3.94
N PRO A 20 -4.77 10.13 4.63
CA PRO A 20 -3.56 10.86 4.23
C PRO A 20 -2.32 9.96 4.16
N PHE A 21 -2.19 9.00 5.10
CA PHE A 21 -1.06 8.09 5.12
C PHE A 21 -1.02 7.21 3.86
N ILE A 22 -2.14 6.58 3.47
CA ILE A 22 -2.12 5.70 2.29
C ILE A 22 -1.88 6.47 0.99
N GLU A 23 -2.31 7.73 0.93
CA GLU A 23 -2.06 8.60 -0.23
C GLU A 23 -0.58 8.95 -0.33
N GLU A 24 0.07 9.27 0.79
CA GLU A 24 1.51 9.51 0.81
C GLU A 24 2.30 8.23 0.60
N ALA A 25 1.82 7.10 1.11
CA ALA A 25 2.44 5.79 0.90
C ALA A 25 2.49 5.41 -0.58
N GLU A 26 1.43 5.72 -1.35
CA GLU A 26 1.42 5.46 -2.79
C GLU A 26 2.56 6.21 -3.50
N LYS A 27 2.84 7.45 -3.10
CA LYS A 27 3.95 8.22 -3.65
C LYS A 27 5.32 7.59 -3.34
N GLN A 28 5.38 6.79 -2.29
CA GLN A 28 6.57 6.03 -1.90
C GLN A 28 6.55 4.59 -2.44
N GLU A 29 5.63 4.30 -3.38
CA GLU A 29 5.50 2.97 -4.01
C GLU A 29 5.03 1.87 -3.05
N LEU A 30 4.27 2.24 -2.02
CA LEU A 30 3.59 1.31 -1.13
C LEU A 30 2.10 1.34 -1.41
N LEU A 31 1.55 0.19 -1.82
CA LEU A 31 0.18 0.09 -2.34
C LEU A 31 -0.71 -0.77 -1.46
N TYR A 32 -2.01 -0.45 -1.41
CA TYR A 32 -3.01 -1.32 -0.78
C TYR A 32 -3.75 -2.20 -1.80
N VAL A 33 -3.46 -2.05 -3.09
CA VAL A 33 -3.98 -2.91 -4.16
C VAL A 33 -2.86 -3.83 -4.63
N TRP A 34 -3.18 -5.11 -4.79
CA TRP A 34 -2.22 -6.14 -5.15
C TRP A 34 -2.69 -6.92 -6.37
N THR A 35 -1.75 -7.38 -7.18
CA THR A 35 -2.04 -8.14 -8.39
C THR A 35 -1.63 -9.59 -8.21
N GLY A 36 -2.61 -10.50 -8.24
CA GLY A 36 -2.37 -11.93 -8.30
C GLY A 36 -2.32 -12.43 -9.74
N LYS A 37 -2.45 -13.75 -9.92
CA LYS A 37 -2.34 -14.38 -11.25
C LYS A 37 -3.39 -13.88 -12.24
N SER A 38 -4.64 -13.70 -11.80
CA SER A 38 -5.75 -13.38 -12.69
C SER A 38 -6.66 -12.29 -12.16
N LYS A 39 -6.34 -11.73 -11.00
CA LYS A 39 -7.17 -10.73 -10.34
C LYS A 39 -6.35 -9.62 -9.73
N VAL A 40 -6.95 -8.44 -9.71
CA VAL A 40 -6.48 -7.30 -8.93
C VAL A 40 -7.33 -7.27 -7.66
N VAL A 41 -6.70 -7.19 -6.50
CA VAL A 41 -7.38 -7.29 -5.21
C VAL A 41 -6.97 -6.17 -4.28
N ARG A 42 -7.87 -5.79 -3.37
CA ARG A 42 -7.53 -4.93 -2.25
C ARG A 42 -7.04 -5.79 -1.09
N LEU A 43 -5.88 -5.44 -0.55
CA LEU A 43 -5.31 -6.10 0.62
C LEU A 43 -6.13 -5.83 1.88
N PRO A 44 -5.98 -6.65 2.93
CA PRO A 44 -6.59 -6.35 4.22
C PRO A 44 -6.21 -4.94 4.69
N ASN A 45 -7.07 -4.35 5.52
CA ASN A 45 -6.82 -3.02 6.08
C ASN A 45 -5.46 -2.98 6.78
N THR A 46 -4.80 -1.83 6.69
CA THR A 46 -3.47 -1.60 7.28
C THR A 46 -2.41 -2.58 6.78
N THR A 47 -2.54 -2.96 5.50
CA THR A 47 -1.56 -3.80 4.81
C THR A 47 -1.18 -3.12 3.50
N LEU A 48 0.12 -2.94 3.29
CA LEU A 48 0.68 -2.37 2.06
C LEU A 48 1.72 -3.32 1.50
N TRP A 49 2.04 -3.15 0.23
CA TRP A 49 3.12 -3.89 -0.41
C TRP A 49 3.84 -3.03 -1.42
N GLY A 50 5.04 -3.44 -1.77
CA GLY A 50 5.82 -2.78 -2.80
C GLY A 50 7.05 -3.60 -3.13
N ARG A 51 7.81 -3.13 -4.11
CA ARG A 51 9.05 -3.77 -4.54
C ARG A 51 10.24 -2.90 -4.18
N PHE A 52 11.17 -3.46 -3.44
CA PHE A 52 12.31 -2.73 -2.89
C PHE A 52 13.57 -3.60 -2.90
N GLU A 53 14.73 -2.95 -2.79
CA GLU A 53 16.01 -3.64 -2.75
C GLU A 53 16.21 -4.44 -1.46
N ASP A 54 15.77 -3.89 -0.33
CA ASP A 54 15.92 -4.52 0.97
C ASP A 54 14.89 -3.98 1.97
N VAL A 55 14.91 -4.53 3.18
CA VAL A 55 13.97 -4.13 4.24
C VAL A 55 14.20 -2.68 4.69
N ASP A 56 15.43 -2.18 4.63
CA ASP A 56 15.72 -0.80 5.01
C ASP A 56 15.08 0.19 4.03
N ALA A 57 15.05 -0.14 2.74
CA ALA A 57 14.39 0.68 1.74
C ALA A 57 12.88 0.75 1.98
N VAL A 58 12.25 -0.37 2.38
CA VAL A 58 10.82 -0.39 2.74
C VAL A 58 10.57 0.49 3.94
N ARG A 59 11.40 0.35 4.98
CA ARG A 59 11.26 1.14 6.20
C ARG A 59 11.39 2.63 5.93
N SER A 60 12.36 3.02 5.12
CA SER A 60 12.55 4.43 4.72
C SER A 60 11.34 4.96 3.96
N ALA A 61 10.79 4.19 3.03
CA ALA A 61 9.61 4.59 2.27
C ALA A 61 8.41 4.80 3.20
N PHE A 62 8.19 3.88 4.12
CA PHE A 62 7.12 4.00 5.12
C PHE A 62 7.31 5.23 6.01
N ASP A 63 8.52 5.46 6.50
CA ASP A 63 8.81 6.59 7.37
C ASP A 63 8.63 7.92 6.62
N ASN A 64 9.01 7.99 5.36
CA ASN A 64 8.76 9.16 4.51
C ASN A 64 7.26 9.42 4.35
N ALA A 65 6.48 8.38 4.10
CA ALA A 65 5.03 8.50 3.99
C ALA A 65 4.41 9.02 5.29
N ALA A 66 4.83 8.48 6.44
CA ALA A 66 4.34 8.93 7.75
C ALA A 66 4.71 10.38 8.02
N ARG A 67 5.90 10.81 7.64
CA ARG A 67 6.34 12.20 7.80
C ARG A 67 5.51 13.15 6.95
N GLU A 68 5.30 12.83 5.69
CA GLU A 68 4.51 13.68 4.79
C GLU A 68 3.03 13.71 5.20
N ALA A 69 2.47 12.58 5.60
CA ALA A 69 1.10 12.52 6.09
C ALA A 69 0.95 13.32 7.39
N SER A 70 1.96 13.31 8.27
CA SER A 70 1.96 14.11 9.50
C SER A 70 1.85 15.60 9.19
N ARG A 71 2.55 16.07 8.16
CA ARG A 71 2.44 17.47 7.74
C ARG A 71 1.02 17.80 7.28
N ARG A 72 0.35 16.87 6.60
CA ARG A 72 -0.99 17.07 6.08
C ARG A 72 -2.05 17.14 7.18
N VAL A 73 -1.93 16.29 8.21
CA VAL A 73 -2.91 16.26 9.31
C VAL A 73 -2.64 17.30 10.39
N GLY A 74 -1.42 17.85 10.45
CA GLY A 74 -1.05 18.88 11.41
C GLY A 74 -0.58 18.35 12.77
N PHE A 75 -0.31 17.05 12.87
CA PHE A 75 0.28 16.44 14.07
C PHE A 75 1.18 15.29 13.67
N THR A 76 2.08 14.88 14.57
CA THR A 76 2.95 13.74 14.31
C THR A 76 2.16 12.44 14.39
N ILE A 77 2.15 11.68 13.28
CA ILE A 77 1.50 10.37 13.24
C ILE A 77 2.36 9.39 14.05
N ASP A 78 1.75 8.77 15.03
CA ASP A 78 2.38 7.76 15.87
C ASP A 78 2.13 6.37 15.27
N VAL A 79 3.21 5.70 14.87
CA VAL A 79 3.16 4.32 14.38
C VAL A 79 3.28 3.39 15.57
N GLU A 80 2.16 2.83 15.98
CA GLU A 80 2.11 1.99 17.18
C GLU A 80 2.71 0.62 16.97
N LYS A 81 2.49 0.04 15.78
CA LYS A 81 3.01 -1.28 15.40
C LYS A 81 3.34 -1.30 13.94
N ARG A 82 4.35 -2.08 13.58
CA ARG A 82 4.74 -2.25 12.19
C ARG A 82 5.52 -3.56 12.05
N MET A 83 5.17 -4.33 11.02
CA MET A 83 5.92 -5.53 10.65
C MET A 83 6.17 -5.51 9.15
N ILE A 84 7.41 -5.78 8.75
CA ILE A 84 7.83 -5.86 7.35
C ILE A 84 8.23 -7.29 7.07
N ILE A 85 7.68 -7.86 6.00
CA ILE A 85 7.91 -9.26 5.63
C ILE A 85 8.39 -9.31 4.19
N LEU A 86 9.48 -10.05 3.95
CA LEU A 86 9.87 -10.43 2.59
C LEU A 86 8.86 -11.47 2.08
N GLU A 87 8.17 -11.13 1.00
CA GLU A 87 7.14 -12.00 0.43
C GLU A 87 7.81 -13.02 -0.48
N ALA A 88 7.67 -14.31 -0.15
CA ALA A 88 8.18 -15.42 -0.94
C ALA A 88 7.05 -16.22 -1.57
N ASP A 89 5.95 -16.42 -0.83
CA ASP A 89 4.78 -17.16 -1.29
C ASP A 89 3.57 -16.61 -0.56
N ALA A 90 2.60 -16.08 -1.30
CA ALA A 90 1.45 -15.41 -0.72
C ALA A 90 0.15 -15.93 -1.31
N TRP A 91 -0.83 -16.06 -0.43
CA TRP A 91 -2.21 -16.32 -0.81
C TRP A 91 -3.08 -15.22 -0.19
N VAL A 92 -3.92 -14.59 -1.02
CA VAL A 92 -4.75 -13.47 -0.60
C VAL A 92 -6.21 -13.78 -0.92
N LYS A 93 -7.07 -13.61 0.09
CA LYS A 93 -8.52 -13.60 -0.09
C LYS A 93 -9.02 -12.18 0.13
N SER A 94 -9.83 -11.68 -0.80
CA SER A 94 -10.41 -10.35 -0.70
C SER A 94 -11.80 -10.35 -1.31
N ASN A 95 -12.75 -9.68 -0.66
CA ASN A 95 -14.08 -9.45 -1.23
C ASN A 95 -14.08 -8.24 -2.17
N VAL A 96 -12.95 -7.54 -2.29
CA VAL A 96 -12.76 -6.45 -3.25
C VAL A 96 -11.73 -6.93 -4.25
N ALA A 97 -12.22 -7.61 -5.29
CA ALA A 97 -11.38 -8.26 -6.29
C ALA A 97 -12.11 -8.29 -7.63
N LYS A 98 -11.34 -8.13 -8.71
CA LYS A 98 -11.88 -8.25 -10.08
C LYS A 98 -10.73 -8.54 -11.04
N PRO A 99 -11.04 -9.03 -12.27
CA PRO A 99 -10.03 -9.13 -13.32
C PRO A 99 -9.45 -7.75 -13.65
N PRO A 100 -8.19 -7.68 -14.06
CA PRO A 100 -7.58 -6.40 -14.45
C PRO A 100 -8.27 -5.82 -15.68
N VAL A 101 -8.42 -4.48 -15.69
CA VAL A 101 -8.96 -3.74 -16.81
C VAL A 101 -7.81 -3.42 -17.77
N ALA A 102 -8.02 -3.64 -19.07
CA ALA A 102 -6.96 -3.51 -20.08
C ALA A 102 -6.28 -2.14 -20.06
N ARG A 103 -7.05 -1.05 -19.95
CA ARG A 103 -6.51 0.31 -19.93
C ARG A 103 -5.64 0.63 -18.71
N TRP A 104 -5.75 -0.17 -17.65
CA TRP A 104 -4.97 0.00 -16.42
C TRP A 104 -4.02 -1.18 -16.18
N THR A 105 -3.66 -1.87 -17.24
CA THR A 105 -2.72 -2.98 -17.19
C THR A 105 -1.37 -2.50 -17.69
N GLY A 106 -0.38 -2.52 -16.81
CA GLY A 106 1.00 -2.16 -17.12
C GLY A 106 1.87 -3.36 -17.47
N LYS A 107 3.17 -3.11 -17.57
CA LYS A 107 4.14 -4.16 -17.93
C LYS A 107 4.42 -5.12 -16.79
N THR A 108 4.19 -4.71 -15.56
CA THR A 108 4.44 -5.52 -14.35
C THR A 108 3.18 -5.58 -13.50
N GLY A 109 3.13 -6.55 -12.61
CA GLY A 109 2.04 -6.65 -11.64
C GLY A 109 1.95 -5.42 -10.74
N PHE A 110 3.10 -4.86 -10.36
CA PHE A 110 3.13 -3.63 -9.56
C PHE A 110 2.49 -2.46 -10.32
N GLN A 111 2.87 -2.25 -11.58
CA GLN A 111 2.29 -1.18 -12.40
C GLN A 111 0.78 -1.33 -12.55
N THR A 112 0.32 -2.55 -12.81
CA THR A 112 -1.11 -2.83 -12.92
C THR A 112 -1.86 -2.52 -11.63
N ALA A 113 -1.34 -2.96 -10.50
CA ALA A 113 -1.92 -2.66 -9.19
C ALA A 113 -1.98 -1.16 -8.93
N ARG A 114 -0.90 -0.44 -9.23
CA ARG A 114 -0.83 1.00 -9.01
C ARG A 114 -1.84 1.75 -9.87
N LEU A 115 -1.95 1.39 -11.15
CA LEU A 115 -2.92 2.03 -12.06
C LEU A 115 -4.36 1.83 -11.58
N HIS A 116 -4.69 0.64 -11.10
CA HIS A 116 -6.01 0.38 -10.54
C HIS A 116 -6.23 1.15 -9.23
N GLN A 117 -5.24 1.20 -8.36
CA GLN A 117 -5.37 1.94 -7.11
C GLN A 117 -5.64 3.42 -7.34
N ILE A 118 -4.95 4.03 -8.30
CA ILE A 118 -5.05 5.47 -8.57
C ILE A 118 -6.30 5.81 -9.36
N ASN A 119 -6.65 4.99 -10.36
CA ASN A 119 -7.63 5.36 -11.38
C ASN A 119 -8.97 4.67 -11.23
N ASP A 120 -9.03 3.51 -10.59
CA ASP A 120 -10.23 2.69 -10.57
C ASP A 120 -11.04 2.94 -9.30
N PRO A 121 -12.27 3.53 -9.42
CA PRO A 121 -13.11 3.80 -8.25
C PRO A 121 -13.48 2.55 -7.45
N PHE A 122 -13.45 1.38 -8.10
CA PHE A 122 -13.71 0.10 -7.43
C PHE A 122 -12.75 -0.13 -6.25
N PHE A 123 -11.52 0.39 -6.34
CA PHE A 123 -10.49 0.25 -5.32
C PHE A 123 -10.33 1.50 -4.44
N ALA A 124 -11.27 2.45 -4.49
CA ALA A 124 -11.18 3.63 -3.64
C ALA A 124 -11.20 3.24 -2.15
N TYR A 125 -10.34 3.90 -1.41
CA TYR A 125 -10.15 3.61 0.01
C TYR A 125 -11.34 4.05 0.87
#